data_1351eea14282ea56c9aa35be9eb33963
#
_entry.id   1351eea14282ea56c9aa35be9eb33963
#
_cell.length_a   1.000
_cell.length_b   1.000
_cell.length_c   1.000
_cell.angle_alpha   90.00
_cell.angle_beta   90.00
_cell.angle_gamma   90.00
#
_symmetry.space_group_name_H-M   'P 1'
#
loop_
_entity.id
_entity.type
_entity.pdbx_description
1 polymer ?
#
loop_
_entity_poly.entity_id
_entity_poly.type
_entity_poly.pdbx_seq_one_letter_code
_entity_poly.pdbx_strand_id
1 'polypeptide(L)'
;NYLQTLFSTANKGLYYALLMVGLPVFVQMPLILNTWLGNNDVRMVAFGRLIMVYIVIIALNNPITIIMQAMGRVREYHLPVESITLLSLPLSYVMFRYTSNPDSVFFSMITLAVAAHIVRVICLKRYYSNFSVGDYMIDFLFKALIVTVIVAMTEYVVSDICDNVWLNFIVSVLFSAVSVPLLAYSVGMNRNEKTALVKHITHFIRRR
;
A
#
# COMPACT_ATOMS: atom_id res chain seq x y z
N ASN A 1 6.97 5.29 -24.06
CA ASN A 1 7.56 4.52 -22.97
C ASN A 1 7.96 5.31 -21.71
N TYR A 2 8.18 6.65 -21.80
CA TYR A 2 8.51 7.50 -20.64
C TYR A 2 7.38 7.47 -19.57
N LEU A 3 6.12 7.60 -19.99
CA LEU A 3 4.96 7.55 -19.08
C LEU A 3 4.85 6.20 -18.34
N GLN A 4 5.15 5.10 -18.98
CA GLN A 4 5.11 3.77 -18.37
C GLN A 4 6.20 3.62 -17.30
N THR A 5 7.41 4.09 -17.59
CA THR A 5 8.50 4.08 -16.61
C THR A 5 8.18 4.99 -15.42
N LEU A 6 7.68 6.19 -15.70
CA LEU A 6 7.27 7.14 -14.65
C LEU A 6 6.17 6.54 -13.75
N PHE A 7 5.15 5.91 -14.35
CA PHE A 7 4.08 5.23 -13.65
C PHE A 7 4.59 4.10 -12.75
N SER A 8 5.43 3.21 -13.30
CA SER A 8 6.02 2.10 -12.54
C SER A 8 6.86 2.61 -11.36
N THR A 9 7.71 3.61 -11.59
CA THR A 9 8.54 4.20 -10.55
C THR A 9 7.72 4.90 -9.48
N ALA A 10 6.68 5.65 -9.87
CA ALA A 10 5.79 6.33 -8.93
C ALA A 10 5.00 5.34 -8.05
N ASN A 11 4.45 4.26 -8.66
CA ASN A 11 3.76 3.21 -7.90
C ASN A 11 4.66 2.54 -6.88
N LYS A 12 5.85 2.13 -7.32
CA LYS A 12 6.84 1.47 -6.45
C LYS A 12 7.29 2.40 -5.34
N GLY A 13 7.62 3.65 -5.67
CA GLY A 13 8.05 4.65 -4.70
C GLY A 13 7.00 4.93 -3.64
N LEU A 14 5.75 5.16 -4.05
CA LEU A 14 4.63 5.37 -3.14
C LEU A 14 4.39 4.17 -2.23
N TYR A 15 4.37 2.97 -2.81
CA TYR A 15 4.11 1.74 -2.07
C TYR A 15 5.19 1.48 -1.01
N TYR A 16 6.47 1.56 -1.40
CA TYR A 16 7.56 1.31 -0.46
C TYR A 16 7.69 2.40 0.61
N ALA A 17 7.41 3.67 0.26
CA ALA A 17 7.34 4.74 1.25
C ALA A 17 6.22 4.50 2.27
N LEU A 18 5.05 4.06 1.81
CA LEU A 18 3.93 3.71 2.68
C LEU A 18 4.24 2.48 3.54
N LEU A 19 4.91 1.47 2.96
CA LEU A 19 5.32 0.26 3.68
C LEU A 19 6.33 0.58 4.78
N MET A 20 7.30 1.45 4.50
CA MET A 20 8.34 1.85 5.44
C MET A 20 7.76 2.46 6.75
N VAL A 21 6.70 3.23 6.63
CA VAL A 21 6.03 3.86 7.78
C VAL A 21 4.90 2.97 8.31
N GLY A 22 4.15 2.33 7.43
CA GLY A 22 2.97 1.56 7.77
C GLY A 22 3.26 0.25 8.49
N LEU A 23 4.36 -0.44 8.15
CA LEU A 23 4.69 -1.73 8.79
C LEU A 23 5.00 -1.61 10.29
N PRO A 24 5.88 -0.72 10.76
CA PRO A 24 6.09 -0.52 12.19
C PRO A 24 4.79 -0.17 12.93
N VAL A 25 3.96 0.69 12.33
CA VAL A 25 2.66 1.07 12.89
C VAL A 25 1.72 -0.15 12.96
N PHE A 26 1.70 -0.98 11.94
CA PHE A 26 0.87 -2.20 11.89
C PHE A 26 1.27 -3.24 12.94
N VAL A 27 2.58 -3.46 13.11
CA VAL A 27 3.11 -4.42 14.09
C VAL A 27 2.90 -3.90 15.50
N GLN A 28 3.24 -2.64 15.76
CA GLN A 28 3.14 -1.99 17.06
C GLN A 28 1.78 -1.32 17.33
N MET A 29 0.74 -1.71 16.59
CA MET A 29 -0.62 -1.19 16.79
C MET A 29 -1.12 -1.30 18.24
N PRO A 30 -0.86 -2.40 18.99
CA PRO A 30 -1.24 -2.49 20.40
C PRO A 30 -0.62 -1.38 21.26
N LEU A 31 0.67 -1.08 21.07
CA LEU A 31 1.35 -0.01 21.79
C LEU A 31 0.72 1.36 21.50
N ILE A 32 0.50 1.65 20.21
CA ILE A 32 -0.04 2.93 19.77
C ILE A 32 -1.43 3.17 20.34
N LEU A 33 -2.30 2.16 20.27
CA LEU A 33 -3.66 2.26 20.80
C LEU A 33 -3.68 2.34 22.33
N ASN A 34 -2.84 1.58 23.01
CA ASN A 34 -2.71 1.67 24.47
C ASN A 34 -2.27 3.07 24.93
N THR A 35 -1.29 3.65 24.22
CA THR A 35 -0.79 4.99 24.54
C THR A 35 -1.81 6.08 24.27
N TRP A 36 -2.57 5.96 23.17
CA TRP A 36 -3.52 6.99 22.75
C TRP A 36 -4.88 6.89 23.45
N LEU A 37 -5.41 5.65 23.57
CA LEU A 37 -6.75 5.40 24.13
C LEU A 37 -6.72 4.85 25.56
N GLY A 38 -5.55 4.49 26.09
CA GLY A 38 -5.42 3.86 27.40
C GLY A 38 -6.08 2.48 27.50
N ASN A 39 -6.35 1.83 26.37
CA ASN A 39 -7.07 0.58 26.29
C ASN A 39 -6.40 -0.41 25.32
N ASN A 40 -6.25 -1.67 25.76
CA ASN A 40 -5.67 -2.77 24.99
C ASN A 40 -6.75 -3.74 24.46
N ASP A 41 -7.89 -3.24 24.02
CA ASP A 41 -8.91 -4.11 23.44
C ASP A 41 -8.40 -4.75 22.14
N VAL A 42 -8.35 -6.08 22.12
CA VAL A 42 -7.90 -6.87 20.96
C VAL A 42 -8.71 -6.55 19.70
N ARG A 43 -9.99 -6.20 19.83
CA ARG A 43 -10.84 -5.81 18.70
C ARG A 43 -10.40 -4.49 18.09
N MET A 44 -10.03 -3.49 18.91
CA MET A 44 -9.53 -2.21 18.41
C MET A 44 -8.23 -2.38 17.64
N VAL A 45 -7.35 -3.26 18.11
CA VAL A 45 -6.11 -3.61 17.40
C VAL A 45 -6.41 -4.24 16.04
N ALA A 46 -7.37 -5.18 16.00
CA ALA A 46 -7.79 -5.81 14.75
C ALA A 46 -8.37 -4.77 13.76
N PHE A 47 -9.23 -3.87 14.23
CA PHE A 47 -9.79 -2.79 13.40
C PHE A 47 -8.70 -1.86 12.85
N GLY A 48 -7.76 -1.44 13.70
CA GLY A 48 -6.62 -0.63 13.28
C GLY A 48 -5.80 -1.29 12.18
N ARG A 49 -5.52 -2.58 12.32
CA ARG A 49 -4.79 -3.36 11.30
C ARG A 49 -5.58 -3.50 10.00
N LEU A 50 -6.89 -3.76 10.06
CA LEU A 50 -7.75 -3.85 8.88
C LEU A 50 -7.84 -2.51 8.13
N ILE A 51 -7.95 -1.38 8.86
CA ILE A 51 -7.90 -0.04 8.26
C ILE A 51 -6.56 0.20 7.56
N MET A 52 -5.44 -0.21 8.15
CA MET A 52 -4.13 -0.06 7.51
C MET A 52 -4.04 -0.84 6.19
N VAL A 53 -4.55 -2.07 6.13
CA VAL A 53 -4.64 -2.85 4.88
C VAL A 53 -5.50 -2.12 3.85
N TYR A 54 -6.63 -1.59 4.24
CA TYR A 54 -7.51 -0.80 3.37
C TYR A 54 -6.80 0.45 2.80
N ILE A 55 -6.09 1.20 3.65
CA ILE A 55 -5.33 2.41 3.24
C ILE A 55 -4.25 2.05 2.21
N VAL A 56 -3.53 0.93 2.40
CA VAL A 56 -2.52 0.46 1.43
C VAL A 56 -3.15 0.21 0.07
N ILE A 57 -4.30 -0.47 0.01
CA ILE A 57 -5.00 -0.75 -1.25
C ILE A 57 -5.45 0.55 -1.93
N ILE A 58 -5.99 1.51 -1.17
CA ILE A 58 -6.40 2.81 -1.72
C ILE A 58 -5.20 3.60 -2.26
N ALA A 59 -4.08 3.58 -1.55
CA ALA A 59 -2.88 4.30 -1.97
C ALA A 59 -2.36 3.83 -3.35
N LEU A 60 -2.49 2.54 -3.67
CA LEU A 60 -2.15 1.99 -4.99
C LEU A 60 -2.97 2.60 -6.15
N ASN A 61 -4.10 3.22 -5.84
CA ASN A 61 -4.96 3.83 -6.85
C ASN A 61 -4.46 5.21 -7.32
N ASN A 62 -3.69 5.92 -6.50
CA ASN A 62 -3.30 7.31 -6.76
C ASN A 62 -2.56 7.50 -8.09
N PRO A 63 -1.53 6.71 -8.45
CA PRO A 63 -0.82 6.88 -9.72
C PRO A 63 -1.71 6.59 -10.93
N ILE A 64 -2.64 5.62 -10.82
CA ILE A 64 -3.63 5.32 -11.88
C ILE A 64 -4.55 6.52 -12.09
N THR A 65 -5.04 7.09 -10.99
CA THR A 65 -5.92 8.27 -11.03
C THR A 65 -5.24 9.46 -11.70
N ILE A 66 -3.97 9.74 -11.36
CA ILE A 66 -3.19 10.84 -11.94
C ILE A 66 -3.06 10.66 -13.46
N ILE A 67 -2.76 9.46 -13.94
CA ILE A 67 -2.65 9.21 -15.39
C ILE A 67 -4.00 9.39 -16.09
N MET A 68 -5.08 8.87 -15.53
CA MET A 68 -6.42 9.01 -16.11
C MET A 68 -6.87 10.47 -16.17
N GLN A 69 -6.54 11.26 -15.15
CA GLN A 69 -6.77 12.70 -15.14
C GLN A 69 -5.92 13.43 -16.20
N ALA A 70 -4.64 13.08 -16.31
CA ALA A 70 -3.74 13.66 -17.32
C ALA A 70 -4.20 13.37 -18.76
N MET A 71 -4.86 12.22 -18.99
CA MET A 71 -5.48 11.88 -20.28
C MET A 71 -6.83 12.56 -20.54
N GLY A 72 -7.36 13.34 -19.59
CA GLY A 72 -8.66 13.99 -19.69
C GLY A 72 -9.87 13.04 -19.59
N ARG A 73 -9.66 11.79 -19.18
CA ARG A 73 -10.71 10.75 -19.08
C ARG A 73 -11.28 10.64 -17.67
N VAL A 74 -11.54 11.78 -17.04
CA VAL A 74 -11.97 11.87 -15.65
C VAL A 74 -13.32 11.20 -15.43
N ARG A 75 -14.31 11.49 -16.28
CA ARG A 75 -15.67 11.02 -16.13
C ARG A 75 -15.77 9.49 -16.32
N GLU A 76 -15.17 8.97 -17.38
CA GLU A 76 -15.20 7.55 -17.73
C GLU A 76 -14.50 6.68 -16.70
N TYR A 77 -13.58 7.28 -15.96
CA TYR A 77 -12.84 6.62 -14.89
C TYR A 77 -13.57 6.69 -13.56
N HIS A 78 -13.99 7.88 -13.12
CA HIS A 78 -14.59 8.06 -11.80
C HIS A 78 -15.98 7.44 -11.68
N LEU A 79 -16.83 7.50 -12.71
CA LEU A 79 -18.19 6.96 -12.60
C LEU A 79 -18.22 5.48 -12.19
N PRO A 80 -17.56 4.53 -12.90
CA PRO A 80 -17.62 3.13 -12.51
C PRO A 80 -16.95 2.85 -11.17
N VAL A 81 -15.88 3.54 -10.86
CA VAL A 81 -15.10 3.34 -9.62
C VAL A 81 -15.88 3.83 -8.40
N GLU A 82 -16.41 5.04 -8.46
CA GLU A 82 -17.18 5.61 -7.35
C GLU A 82 -18.51 4.89 -7.13
N SER A 83 -19.12 4.35 -8.19
CA SER A 83 -20.31 3.50 -8.06
C SER A 83 -20.01 2.25 -7.23
N ILE A 84 -18.84 1.61 -7.43
CA ILE A 84 -18.42 0.46 -6.60
C ILE A 84 -18.16 0.89 -5.16
N THR A 85 -17.52 2.05 -4.97
CA THR A 85 -17.23 2.57 -3.63
C THR A 85 -18.52 2.88 -2.86
N LEU A 86 -19.56 3.41 -3.53
CA LEU A 86 -20.87 3.64 -2.91
C LEU A 86 -21.55 2.35 -2.43
N LEU A 87 -21.29 1.21 -3.10
CA LEU A 87 -21.79 -0.09 -2.64
C LEU A 87 -21.20 -0.53 -1.29
N SER A 88 -20.18 0.15 -0.79
CA SER A 88 -19.59 -0.18 0.52
C SER A 88 -20.61 -0.03 1.66
N LEU A 89 -21.49 0.97 1.62
CA LEU A 89 -22.50 1.19 2.65
C LEU A 89 -23.55 0.06 2.71
N PRO A 90 -24.26 -0.27 1.61
CA PRO A 90 -25.24 -1.34 1.66
C PRO A 90 -24.62 -2.71 1.89
N LEU A 91 -23.44 -2.97 1.31
CA LEU A 91 -22.77 -4.27 1.52
C LEU A 91 -22.30 -4.44 2.97
N SER A 92 -21.73 -3.40 3.57
CA SER A 92 -21.31 -3.42 4.98
C SER A 92 -22.51 -3.64 5.92
N TYR A 93 -23.64 -3.00 5.63
CA TYR A 93 -24.88 -3.21 6.39
C TYR A 93 -25.38 -4.65 6.29
N VAL A 94 -25.43 -5.21 5.09
CA VAL A 94 -25.86 -6.59 4.84
C VAL A 94 -24.93 -7.56 5.54
N MET A 95 -23.61 -7.41 5.37
CA MET A 95 -22.60 -8.27 6.01
C MET A 95 -22.70 -8.21 7.53
N PHE A 96 -22.82 -7.03 8.11
CA PHE A 96 -23.00 -6.88 9.57
C PHE A 96 -24.29 -7.53 10.05
N ARG A 97 -25.39 -7.41 9.30
CA ARG A 97 -26.67 -8.01 9.64
C ARG A 97 -26.63 -9.54 9.68
N TYR A 98 -25.87 -10.16 8.75
CA TYR A 98 -25.75 -11.62 8.69
C TYR A 98 -24.75 -12.20 9.69
N THR A 99 -23.64 -11.53 9.91
CA THR A 99 -22.54 -12.05 10.75
C THR A 99 -22.64 -11.60 12.21
N SER A 100 -23.36 -10.52 12.49
CA SER A 100 -23.39 -9.84 13.80
C SER A 100 -21.99 -9.50 14.34
N ASN A 101 -20.98 -9.49 13.47
CA ASN A 101 -19.60 -9.21 13.81
C ASN A 101 -19.14 -7.90 13.14
N PRO A 102 -18.65 -6.89 13.90
CA PRO A 102 -18.19 -5.63 13.35
C PRO A 102 -17.00 -5.77 12.38
N ASP A 103 -16.17 -6.81 12.50
CA ASP A 103 -15.06 -7.07 11.56
C ASP A 103 -15.54 -7.22 10.12
N SER A 104 -16.75 -7.71 9.90
CA SER A 104 -17.33 -7.92 8.57
C SER A 104 -17.47 -6.61 7.75
N VAL A 105 -17.63 -5.48 8.43
CA VAL A 105 -17.68 -4.16 7.79
C VAL A 105 -16.33 -3.86 7.12
N PHE A 106 -15.24 -4.07 7.82
CA PHE A 106 -13.89 -3.84 7.27
C PHE A 106 -13.57 -4.80 6.14
N PHE A 107 -13.94 -6.07 6.25
CA PHE A 107 -13.77 -7.05 5.17
C PHE A 107 -14.55 -6.66 3.93
N SER A 108 -15.78 -6.15 4.07
CA SER A 108 -16.56 -5.66 2.93
C SER A 108 -15.89 -4.43 2.27
N MET A 109 -15.38 -3.50 3.06
CA MET A 109 -14.63 -2.33 2.57
C MET A 109 -13.37 -2.75 1.80
N ILE A 110 -12.57 -3.67 2.34
CA ILE A 110 -11.37 -4.20 1.70
C ILE A 110 -11.72 -4.91 0.38
N THR A 111 -12.75 -5.75 0.39
CA THR A 111 -13.20 -6.48 -0.81
C THR A 111 -13.61 -5.51 -1.94
N LEU A 112 -14.38 -4.48 -1.59
CA LEU A 112 -14.78 -3.47 -2.58
C LEU A 112 -13.62 -2.57 -3.02
N ALA A 113 -12.67 -2.26 -2.14
CA ALA A 113 -11.46 -1.54 -2.51
C ALA A 113 -10.62 -2.33 -3.53
N VAL A 114 -10.48 -3.65 -3.35
CA VAL A 114 -9.84 -4.55 -4.32
C VAL A 114 -10.63 -4.59 -5.64
N ALA A 115 -11.95 -4.73 -5.58
CA ALA A 115 -12.79 -4.72 -6.78
C ALA A 115 -12.67 -3.38 -7.54
N ALA A 116 -12.71 -2.26 -6.83
CA ALA A 116 -12.50 -0.93 -7.40
C ALA A 116 -11.10 -0.79 -8.01
N HIS A 117 -10.06 -1.35 -7.37
CA HIS A 117 -8.70 -1.37 -7.93
C HIS A 117 -8.64 -2.15 -9.26
N ILE A 118 -9.27 -3.32 -9.33
CA ILE A 118 -9.36 -4.11 -10.56
C ILE A 118 -10.01 -3.31 -11.67
N VAL A 119 -11.13 -2.65 -11.39
CA VAL A 119 -11.84 -1.81 -12.38
C VAL A 119 -10.94 -0.66 -12.83
N ARG A 120 -10.16 -0.03 -11.93
CA ARG A 120 -9.18 1.01 -12.28
C ARG A 120 -8.12 0.51 -13.25
N VAL A 121 -7.56 -0.68 -13.00
CA VAL A 121 -6.57 -1.31 -13.90
C VAL A 121 -7.19 -1.62 -15.28
N ILE A 122 -8.42 -2.11 -15.32
CA ILE A 122 -9.16 -2.36 -16.57
C ILE A 122 -9.39 -1.06 -17.35
N CYS A 123 -9.84 0.01 -16.67
CA CYS A 123 -10.01 1.32 -17.28
C CYS A 123 -8.68 1.86 -17.84
N LEU A 124 -7.59 1.76 -17.08
CA LEU A 124 -6.28 2.17 -17.55
C LEU A 124 -5.86 1.40 -18.80
N LYS A 125 -6.04 0.08 -18.83
CA LYS A 125 -5.74 -0.75 -20.03
C LYS A 125 -6.57 -0.34 -21.24
N ARG A 126 -7.85 0.00 -21.03
CA ARG A 126 -8.76 0.39 -22.10
C ARG A 126 -8.35 1.72 -22.77
N TYR A 127 -7.91 2.69 -21.98
CA TYR A 127 -7.59 4.04 -22.46
C TYR A 127 -6.10 4.26 -22.73
N TYR A 128 -5.22 3.44 -22.18
CA TYR A 128 -3.79 3.47 -22.42
C TYR A 128 -3.33 2.12 -22.97
N SER A 129 -3.37 1.98 -24.31
CA SER A 129 -3.07 0.71 -25.01
C SER A 129 -1.68 0.15 -24.74
N ASN A 130 -0.70 1.02 -24.48
CA ASN A 130 0.67 0.61 -24.18
C ASN A 130 0.85 0.08 -22.74
N PHE A 131 -0.19 0.15 -21.91
CA PHE A 131 -0.13 -0.40 -20.56
C PHE A 131 -0.21 -1.93 -20.58
N SER A 132 0.81 -2.58 -20.04
CA SER A 132 0.84 -4.03 -19.85
C SER A 132 0.33 -4.39 -18.46
N VAL A 133 -0.83 -5.02 -18.39
CA VAL A 133 -1.39 -5.53 -17.12
C VAL A 133 -0.50 -6.62 -16.54
N GLY A 134 0.10 -7.47 -17.41
CA GLY A 134 1.02 -8.53 -16.98
C GLY A 134 2.25 -7.99 -16.25
N ASP A 135 2.89 -6.96 -16.82
CA ASP A 135 4.05 -6.32 -16.18
C ASP A 135 3.66 -5.65 -14.87
N TYR A 136 2.48 -5.02 -14.81
CA TYR A 136 1.96 -4.43 -13.58
C TYR A 136 1.73 -5.47 -12.49
N MET A 137 1.14 -6.61 -12.82
CA MET A 137 0.87 -7.70 -11.87
C MET A 137 2.16 -8.37 -11.38
N ILE A 138 3.08 -8.70 -12.31
CA ILE A 138 4.29 -9.47 -12.00
C ILE A 138 5.40 -8.56 -11.48
N ASP A 139 5.72 -7.48 -12.20
CA ASP A 139 6.85 -6.61 -11.88
C ASP A 139 6.58 -5.64 -10.72
N PHE A 140 5.33 -5.40 -10.40
CA PHE A 140 4.98 -4.54 -9.29
C PHE A 140 4.25 -5.31 -8.18
N LEU A 141 3.01 -5.76 -8.37
CA LEU A 141 2.20 -6.31 -7.26
C LEU A 141 2.82 -7.57 -6.65
N PHE A 142 3.30 -8.50 -7.47
CA PHE A 142 3.91 -9.73 -6.95
C PHE A 142 5.22 -9.46 -6.21
N LYS A 143 6.10 -8.61 -6.76
CA LYS A 143 7.35 -8.24 -6.07
C LYS A 143 7.08 -7.42 -4.81
N ALA A 144 6.11 -6.50 -4.86
CA ALA A 144 5.67 -5.73 -3.71
C ALA A 144 5.16 -6.64 -2.59
N LEU A 145 4.36 -7.66 -2.92
CA LEU A 145 3.87 -8.65 -1.96
C LEU A 145 5.04 -9.43 -1.31
N ILE A 146 6.00 -9.90 -2.12
CA ILE A 146 7.18 -10.62 -1.60
C ILE A 146 7.95 -9.74 -0.61
N VAL A 147 8.25 -8.50 -0.99
CA VAL A 147 8.96 -7.55 -0.11
C VAL A 147 8.17 -7.33 1.18
N THR A 148 6.85 -7.13 1.08
CA THR A 148 5.99 -6.93 2.26
C THR A 148 6.03 -8.12 3.20
N VAL A 149 5.91 -9.34 2.68
CA VAL A 149 5.93 -10.56 3.50
C VAL A 149 7.29 -10.72 4.20
N ILE A 150 8.39 -10.52 3.48
CA ILE A 150 9.74 -10.64 4.04
C ILE A 150 9.95 -9.60 5.15
N VAL A 151 9.62 -8.31 4.87
CA VAL A 151 9.79 -7.25 5.86
C VAL A 151 8.85 -7.46 7.05
N ALA A 152 7.60 -7.86 6.83
CA ALA A 152 6.67 -8.12 7.91
C ALA A 152 7.11 -9.25 8.84
N MET A 153 7.65 -10.33 8.28
CA MET A 153 8.20 -11.44 9.08
C MET A 153 9.41 -11.01 9.90
N THR A 154 10.35 -10.28 9.29
CA THR A 154 11.53 -9.78 9.99
C THR A 154 11.19 -8.73 11.02
N GLU A 155 10.24 -7.84 10.73
CA GLU A 155 9.73 -6.82 11.65
C GLU A 155 9.07 -7.44 12.87
N TYR A 156 8.28 -8.51 12.67
CA TYR A 156 7.65 -9.23 13.78
C TYR A 156 8.69 -9.83 14.74
N VAL A 157 9.78 -10.39 14.20
CA VAL A 157 10.88 -10.92 15.02
C VAL A 157 11.63 -9.79 15.75
N VAL A 158 11.85 -8.67 15.08
CA VAL A 158 12.55 -7.50 15.66
C VAL A 158 11.71 -6.83 16.76
N SER A 159 10.40 -6.88 16.66
CA SER A 159 9.48 -6.23 17.62
C SER A 159 9.50 -6.83 19.03
N ASP A 160 10.13 -8.00 19.22
CA ASP A 160 10.21 -8.68 20.51
C ASP A 160 11.64 -8.71 21.11
N ILE A 161 12.59 -7.94 20.55
CA ILE A 161 14.01 -8.00 20.97
C ILE A 161 14.26 -7.26 22.28
N CYS A 162 13.53 -6.18 22.56
CA CYS A 162 13.77 -5.34 23.74
C CYS A 162 12.60 -5.45 24.74
N ASP A 163 12.92 -5.49 26.03
CA ASP A 163 11.91 -5.49 27.10
C ASP A 163 11.16 -4.15 27.20
N ASN A 164 11.78 -3.05 26.74
CA ASN A 164 11.18 -1.73 26.76
C ASN A 164 10.36 -1.50 25.48
N VAL A 165 9.06 -1.32 25.66
CA VAL A 165 8.08 -1.19 24.55
C VAL A 165 8.36 0.01 23.65
N TRP A 166 8.83 1.14 24.21
CA TRP A 166 9.19 2.33 23.44
C TRP A 166 10.48 2.14 22.64
N LEU A 167 11.46 1.45 23.21
CA LEU A 167 12.68 1.09 22.49
C LEU A 167 12.37 0.14 21.34
N ASN A 168 11.51 -0.84 21.53
CA ASN A 168 11.04 -1.70 20.45
C ASN A 168 10.40 -0.91 19.32
N PHE A 169 9.55 0.06 19.61
CA PHE A 169 8.93 0.90 18.57
C PHE A 169 9.99 1.68 17.77
N ILE A 170 10.96 2.30 18.44
CA ILE A 170 12.05 3.03 17.78
C ILE A 170 12.90 2.08 16.91
N VAL A 171 13.25 0.91 17.44
CA VAL A 171 14.03 -0.11 16.71
C VAL A 171 13.24 -0.60 15.48
N SER A 172 11.96 -0.87 15.61
CA SER A 172 11.06 -1.23 14.51
C SER A 172 11.05 -0.16 13.42
N VAL A 173 10.89 1.10 13.76
CA VAL A 173 10.89 2.22 12.79
C VAL A 173 12.24 2.33 12.09
N LEU A 174 13.36 2.26 12.82
CA LEU A 174 14.70 2.32 12.24
C LEU A 174 14.99 1.12 11.35
N PHE A 175 14.59 -0.07 11.80
CA PHE A 175 14.74 -1.30 11.03
C PHE A 175 13.96 -1.24 9.72
N SER A 176 12.69 -0.83 9.76
CA SER A 176 11.86 -0.66 8.57
C SER A 176 12.43 0.40 7.63
N ALA A 177 12.94 1.51 8.16
CA ALA A 177 13.57 2.59 7.38
C ALA A 177 14.80 2.12 6.59
N VAL A 178 15.49 1.06 7.04
CA VAL A 178 16.66 0.49 6.36
C VAL A 178 16.26 -0.71 5.50
N SER A 179 15.48 -1.65 6.04
CA SER A 179 15.15 -2.92 5.39
C SER A 179 14.26 -2.73 4.16
N VAL A 180 13.26 -1.84 4.22
CA VAL A 180 12.35 -1.60 3.10
C VAL A 180 13.07 -1.04 1.88
N PRO A 181 13.87 0.04 1.94
CA PRO A 181 14.61 0.52 0.77
C PRO A 181 15.63 -0.50 0.24
N LEU A 182 16.29 -1.25 1.13
CA LEU A 182 17.27 -2.26 0.74
C LEU A 182 16.60 -3.41 -0.04
N LEU A 183 15.47 -3.92 0.43
CA LEU A 183 14.71 -4.97 -0.26
C LEU A 183 13.98 -4.44 -1.50
N ALA A 184 13.48 -3.21 -1.46
CA ALA A 184 12.92 -2.55 -2.63
C ALA A 184 13.96 -2.42 -3.75
N TYR A 185 15.20 -2.03 -3.41
CA TYR A 185 16.28 -1.93 -4.37
C TYR A 185 16.74 -3.31 -4.88
N SER A 186 16.85 -4.32 -4.01
CA SER A 186 17.34 -5.66 -4.40
C SER A 186 16.34 -6.44 -5.24
N VAL A 187 15.09 -6.54 -4.78
CA VAL A 187 14.03 -7.40 -5.34
C VAL A 187 12.98 -6.58 -6.10
N GLY A 188 12.60 -5.42 -5.57
CA GLY A 188 11.48 -4.62 -6.06
C GLY A 188 11.74 -3.88 -7.38
N MET A 189 12.98 -3.44 -7.61
CA MET A 189 13.34 -2.61 -8.77
C MET A 189 13.95 -3.41 -9.92
N ASN A 190 13.53 -3.08 -11.14
CA ASN A 190 14.13 -3.60 -12.36
C ASN A 190 15.46 -2.88 -12.69
N ARG A 191 16.30 -3.50 -13.53
CA ARG A 191 17.63 -2.95 -13.91
C ARG A 191 17.55 -1.50 -14.43
N ASN A 192 16.54 -1.19 -15.25
CA ASN A 192 16.35 0.13 -15.82
C ASN A 192 15.96 1.18 -14.75
N GLU A 193 15.19 0.78 -13.76
CA GLU A 193 14.78 1.63 -12.65
C GLU A 193 15.95 1.93 -11.71
N LYS A 194 16.79 0.93 -11.43
CA LYS A 194 18.03 1.08 -10.66
C LYS A 194 18.99 2.09 -11.30
N THR A 195 19.18 1.99 -12.62
CA THR A 195 20.03 2.94 -13.34
C THR A 195 19.46 4.36 -13.36
N ALA A 196 18.15 4.53 -13.51
CA ALA A 196 17.49 5.82 -13.43
C ALA A 196 17.64 6.46 -12.04
N LEU A 197 17.45 5.68 -10.98
CA LEU A 197 17.57 6.14 -9.59
C LEU A 197 18.99 6.59 -9.26
N VAL A 198 20.00 5.79 -9.64
CA VAL A 198 21.42 6.14 -9.45
C VAL A 198 21.77 7.43 -10.22
N LYS A 199 21.27 7.58 -11.44
CA LYS A 199 21.49 8.82 -12.24
C LYS A 199 20.86 10.05 -11.59
N HIS A 200 19.69 9.93 -11.00
CA HIS A 200 19.04 11.03 -10.28
C HIS A 200 19.81 11.40 -9.00
N ILE A 201 20.24 10.42 -8.22
CA ILE A 201 21.02 10.67 -6.99
C ILE A 201 22.37 11.31 -7.33
N THR A 202 23.10 10.80 -8.32
CA THR A 202 24.39 11.38 -8.74
C THR A 202 24.24 12.79 -9.29
N HIS A 203 23.15 13.08 -10.01
CA HIS A 203 22.87 14.43 -10.48
C HIS A 203 22.55 15.42 -9.35
N PHE A 204 21.83 14.94 -8.32
CA PHE A 204 21.49 15.74 -7.13
C PHE A 204 22.73 16.07 -6.30
N ILE A 205 23.62 15.09 -6.09
CA ILE A 205 24.89 15.27 -5.36
C ILE A 205 25.84 16.20 -6.12
N ARG A 206 25.85 16.16 -7.45
CA ARG A 206 26.74 16.98 -8.29
C ARG A 206 26.28 18.45 -8.42
N ARG A 207 25.06 18.78 -8.02
CA ARG A 207 24.51 20.15 -7.99
C ARG A 207 24.71 20.89 -6.67
N ARG A 208 25.21 20.20 -5.65
CA ARG A 208 25.69 20.79 -4.39
C ARG A 208 27.21 20.97 -4.45
#